data_4789f461734132e53932ce0223f01732
#
_entry.id   4789f461734132e53932ce0223f01732
#
_cell.length_a   1.000
_cell.length_b   1.000
_cell.length_c   1.000
_cell.angle_alpha   90.00
_cell.angle_beta   90.00
_cell.angle_gamma   90.00
#
_symmetry.space_group_name_H-M   'P 1'
#
loop_
_entity.id
_entity.type
_entity.pdbx_description
1 polymer ?
#
loop_
_entity_poly.entity_id
_entity_poly.type
_entity_poly.pdbx_seq_one_letter_code
_entity_poly.pdbx_strand_id
1 'polypeptide(L)'
;MTTDFKSTPPGVMVGQVIRDLVLPMNLRAIPVLSGDRLIGLVAIGDLRKVEQERWGDTPVDQVMTPVSDLSTVSPDDPLATALERFGATELPLLPVIKDGRLVGLLYRESVIGYVRMQEMLGVEGRR
;
A
#
# COMPACT_ATOMS: atom_id res chain seq x y z
N MET A 1 8.69 8.98 -1.43
CA MET A 1 8.02 7.80 -0.84
C MET A 1 8.17 7.80 0.67
N THR A 2 7.26 7.13 1.32
CA THR A 2 7.27 6.99 2.77
C THR A 2 8.07 5.76 3.16
N THR A 3 9.12 5.93 3.97
CA THR A 3 9.94 4.81 4.40
C THR A 3 9.64 4.36 5.84
N ASP A 4 8.88 5.16 6.58
CA ASP A 4 8.44 4.82 7.93
C ASP A 4 6.96 4.46 7.85
N PHE A 5 6.67 3.19 7.69
CA PHE A 5 5.30 2.72 7.49
C PHE A 5 4.97 1.61 8.46
N LYS A 6 3.67 1.41 8.68
CA LYS A 6 3.18 0.32 9.51
C LYS A 6 2.87 -0.89 8.64
N SER A 7 3.02 -2.07 9.22
CA SER A 7 2.78 -3.33 8.53
C SER A 7 2.23 -4.34 9.50
N THR A 8 1.81 -5.49 9.00
CA THR A 8 1.31 -6.57 9.83
C THR A 8 1.84 -7.91 9.33
N PRO A 9 2.12 -8.86 10.24
CA PRO A 9 2.39 -10.23 9.83
C PRO A 9 1.12 -10.89 9.28
N PRO A 10 1.25 -11.98 8.52
CA PRO A 10 0.07 -12.58 7.86
C PRO A 10 -0.92 -13.26 8.80
N GLY A 11 -0.47 -13.76 9.95
CA GLY A 11 -1.34 -14.50 10.84
C GLY A 11 -2.16 -13.67 11.81
N VAL A 12 -2.02 -12.34 11.76
CA VAL A 12 -2.75 -11.46 12.68
C VAL A 12 -4.21 -11.37 12.25
N MET A 13 -5.12 -11.43 13.21
CA MET A 13 -6.55 -11.40 12.91
C MET A 13 -7.00 -10.03 12.44
N VAL A 14 -7.99 -10.03 11.56
CA VAL A 14 -8.56 -8.80 10.99
C VAL A 14 -8.95 -7.81 12.08
N GLY A 15 -9.60 -8.29 13.13
CA GLY A 15 -10.03 -7.40 14.23
C GLY A 15 -8.87 -6.69 14.90
N GLN A 16 -7.76 -7.37 15.08
CA GLN A 16 -6.58 -6.77 15.70
C GLN A 16 -5.97 -5.71 14.79
N VAL A 17 -5.89 -5.99 13.48
CA VAL A 17 -5.39 -5.01 12.52
C VAL A 17 -6.26 -3.75 12.53
N ILE A 18 -7.57 -3.92 12.56
CA ILE A 18 -8.49 -2.79 12.57
C ILE A 18 -8.31 -1.96 13.85
N ARG A 19 -8.29 -2.62 15.01
CA ARG A 19 -8.22 -1.90 16.29
C ARG A 19 -6.86 -1.24 16.53
N ASP A 20 -5.78 -1.90 16.11
CA ASP A 20 -4.43 -1.46 16.47
C ASP A 20 -3.78 -0.59 15.41
N LEU A 21 -4.18 -0.71 14.15
CA LEU A 21 -3.54 0.01 13.05
C LEU A 21 -4.50 0.90 12.28
N VAL A 22 -5.60 0.33 11.79
CA VAL A 22 -6.50 1.07 10.90
C VAL A 22 -7.13 2.26 11.59
N LEU A 23 -7.81 2.01 12.70
CA LEU A 23 -8.55 3.07 13.38
C LEU A 23 -7.64 4.10 14.05
N PRO A 24 -6.63 3.69 14.84
CA PRO A 24 -5.80 4.70 15.51
C PRO A 24 -4.98 5.56 14.56
N MET A 25 -4.58 5.01 13.42
CA MET A 25 -3.66 5.68 12.50
C MET A 25 -4.31 6.13 11.21
N ASN A 26 -5.60 5.90 11.08
CA ASN A 26 -6.37 6.32 9.89
C ASN A 26 -5.75 5.78 8.61
N LEU A 27 -5.37 4.49 8.62
CA LEU A 27 -4.72 3.87 7.47
C LEU A 27 -5.74 3.29 6.51
N ARG A 28 -5.53 3.49 5.22
CA ARG A 28 -6.42 2.97 4.19
C ARG A 28 -5.96 1.65 3.62
N ALA A 29 -4.70 1.33 3.81
CA ALA A 29 -4.11 0.07 3.36
C ALA A 29 -2.90 -0.22 4.20
N ILE A 30 -2.63 -1.52 4.40
CA ILE A 30 -1.55 -1.96 5.26
C ILE A 30 -0.80 -3.07 4.56
N PRO A 31 0.52 -2.94 4.40
CA PRO A 31 1.30 -4.05 3.83
C PRO A 31 1.36 -5.23 4.79
N VAL A 32 1.26 -6.42 4.23
CA VAL A 32 1.41 -7.67 4.97
C VAL A 32 2.79 -8.22 4.65
N LEU A 33 3.62 -8.33 5.69
CA LEU A 33 5.02 -8.71 5.52
C LEU A 33 5.32 -10.02 6.23
N SER A 34 6.16 -10.82 5.58
CA SER A 34 6.82 -11.95 6.22
C SER A 34 8.29 -11.54 6.34
N GLY A 35 8.70 -11.15 7.54
CA GLY A 35 9.98 -10.48 7.73
C GLY A 35 9.96 -9.13 7.04
N ASP A 36 10.85 -8.91 6.09
CA ASP A 36 10.88 -7.69 5.29
C ASP A 36 10.34 -7.90 3.87
N ARG A 37 9.83 -9.09 3.57
CA ARG A 37 9.30 -9.40 2.24
C ARG A 37 7.80 -9.13 2.21
N LEU A 38 7.38 -8.40 1.19
CA LEU A 38 5.97 -8.13 0.98
C LEU A 38 5.29 -9.40 0.46
N ILE A 39 4.22 -9.83 1.15
CA ILE A 39 3.42 -10.96 0.68
C ILE A 39 2.03 -10.52 0.22
N GLY A 40 1.59 -9.35 0.62
CA GLY A 40 0.30 -8.83 0.17
C GLY A 40 0.03 -7.46 0.73
N LEU A 41 -1.15 -6.95 0.40
CA LEU A 41 -1.63 -5.66 0.87
C LEU A 41 -3.09 -5.82 1.25
N VAL A 42 -3.48 -5.35 2.44
CA VAL A 42 -4.87 -5.36 2.83
C VAL A 42 -5.38 -3.93 2.85
N ALA A 43 -6.45 -3.67 2.10
CA ALA A 43 -7.05 -2.35 2.01
C ALA A 43 -8.35 -2.34 2.82
N ILE A 44 -8.87 -1.15 3.10
CA ILE A 44 -10.13 -1.01 3.81
C ILE A 44 -11.24 -1.78 3.11
N GLY A 45 -11.26 -1.75 1.76
CA GLY A 45 -12.26 -2.48 1.02
C GLY A 45 -12.25 -3.98 1.29
N ASP A 46 -11.06 -4.55 1.53
CA ASP A 46 -10.93 -5.95 1.87
C ASP A 46 -11.46 -6.23 3.28
N LEU A 47 -11.16 -5.34 4.21
CA LEU A 47 -11.58 -5.50 5.60
C LEU A 47 -13.10 -5.37 5.74
N ARG A 48 -13.70 -4.50 4.93
CA ARG A 48 -15.16 -4.30 4.98
C ARG A 48 -15.95 -5.52 4.56
N LYS A 49 -15.33 -6.42 3.82
CA LYS A 49 -16.00 -7.64 3.37
C LYS A 49 -16.06 -8.70 4.47
N VAL A 50 -15.34 -8.50 5.57
CA VAL A 50 -15.33 -9.47 6.68
C VAL A 50 -16.40 -9.04 7.68
N GLU A 51 -17.36 -9.92 7.94
CA GLU A 51 -18.39 -9.66 8.93
C GLU A 51 -17.77 -9.52 10.31
N GLN A 52 -18.30 -8.60 11.10
CA GLN A 52 -17.72 -8.27 12.39
C GLN A 52 -17.60 -9.50 13.29
N GLU A 53 -18.54 -10.41 13.22
CA GLU A 53 -18.51 -11.66 14.01
C GLU A 53 -17.31 -12.53 13.65
N ARG A 54 -16.74 -12.33 12.45
CA ARG A 54 -15.61 -13.11 11.96
C ARG A 54 -14.27 -12.42 12.15
N TRP A 55 -14.27 -11.22 12.69
CA TRP A 55 -13.03 -10.44 12.84
C TRP A 55 -11.99 -11.15 13.73
N GLY A 56 -12.44 -11.90 14.72
CA GLY A 56 -11.55 -12.63 15.63
C GLY A 56 -11.03 -13.93 15.07
N ASP A 57 -11.61 -14.41 13.98
CA ASP A 57 -11.30 -15.72 13.42
C ASP A 57 -10.67 -15.66 12.03
N THR A 58 -10.54 -14.48 11.45
CA THR A 58 -10.07 -14.33 10.07
C THR A 58 -8.68 -13.71 10.07
N PRO A 59 -7.63 -14.48 9.74
CA PRO A 59 -6.30 -13.91 9.58
C PRO A 59 -6.25 -12.98 8.39
N VAL A 60 -5.44 -11.94 8.50
CA VAL A 60 -5.38 -10.89 7.48
C VAL A 60 -4.91 -11.42 6.13
N ASP A 61 -4.09 -12.48 6.13
CA ASP A 61 -3.61 -13.05 4.86
C ASP A 61 -4.70 -13.76 4.07
N GLN A 62 -5.84 -14.03 4.68
CA GLN A 62 -6.97 -14.62 3.95
C GLN A 62 -7.76 -13.59 3.15
N VAL A 63 -7.60 -12.31 3.47
CA VAL A 63 -8.39 -11.25 2.81
C VAL A 63 -7.52 -10.27 2.02
N MET A 64 -6.21 -10.33 2.18
CA MET A 64 -5.30 -9.44 1.48
C MET A 64 -5.30 -9.71 -0.02
N THR A 65 -4.87 -8.71 -0.80
CA THR A 65 -4.49 -8.92 -2.18
C THR A 65 -3.05 -9.44 -2.17
N PRO A 66 -2.79 -10.64 -2.72
CA PRO A 66 -1.42 -11.16 -2.70
C PRO A 66 -0.49 -10.33 -3.59
N VAL A 67 0.79 -10.37 -3.26
CA VAL A 67 1.79 -9.53 -3.95
C VAL A 67 1.81 -9.80 -5.46
N SER A 68 1.51 -11.04 -5.87
CA SER A 68 1.49 -11.38 -7.29
C SER A 68 0.42 -10.62 -8.06
N ASP A 69 -0.60 -10.12 -7.38
CA ASP A 69 -1.70 -9.38 -8.00
C ASP A 69 -1.59 -7.89 -7.77
N LEU A 70 -0.51 -7.43 -7.15
CA LEU A 70 -0.33 -6.01 -6.85
C LEU A 70 0.52 -5.32 -7.92
N SER A 71 0.19 -4.06 -8.17
CA SER A 71 1.10 -3.18 -8.90
C SER A 71 2.13 -2.67 -7.90
N THR A 72 3.40 -2.81 -8.23
CA THR A 72 4.50 -2.34 -7.40
C THR A 72 5.46 -1.54 -8.24
N VAL A 73 6.36 -0.80 -7.60
CA VAL A 73 7.40 -0.04 -8.27
C VAL A 73 8.74 -0.31 -7.59
N SER A 74 9.81 -0.05 -8.33
CA SER A 74 11.17 -0.07 -7.80
C SER A 74 11.57 1.36 -7.44
N PRO A 75 12.48 1.57 -6.46
CA PRO A 75 12.96 2.92 -6.17
C PRO A 75 13.61 3.62 -7.37
N ASP A 76 14.09 2.83 -8.32
CA ASP A 76 14.78 3.36 -9.51
C ASP A 76 13.84 3.64 -10.68
N ASP A 77 12.55 3.32 -10.54
CA ASP A 77 11.60 3.56 -11.60
C ASP A 77 11.33 5.07 -11.77
N PRO A 78 11.19 5.53 -13.02
CA PRO A 78 10.84 6.93 -13.24
C PRO A 78 9.40 7.21 -12.81
N LEU A 79 9.12 8.49 -12.58
CA LEU A 79 7.79 8.94 -12.19
C LEU A 79 6.71 8.45 -13.17
N ALA A 80 7.01 8.42 -14.45
CA ALA A 80 6.06 7.98 -15.46
C ALA A 80 5.58 6.55 -15.20
N THR A 81 6.47 5.68 -14.72
CA THR A 81 6.11 4.31 -14.40
C THR A 81 5.12 4.28 -13.24
N ALA A 82 5.35 5.09 -12.20
CA ALA A 82 4.44 5.16 -11.07
C ALA A 82 3.07 5.66 -11.50
N LEU A 83 3.03 6.69 -12.34
CA LEU A 83 1.76 7.23 -12.84
C LEU A 83 0.99 6.18 -13.63
N GLU A 84 1.70 5.43 -14.47
CA GLU A 84 1.10 4.37 -15.25
C GLU A 84 0.51 3.28 -14.34
N ARG A 85 1.26 2.89 -13.32
CA ARG A 85 0.81 1.86 -12.37
C ARG A 85 -0.39 2.34 -11.57
N PHE A 86 -0.42 3.59 -11.15
CA PHE A 86 -1.59 4.15 -10.48
C PHE A 86 -2.81 4.18 -11.39
N GLY A 87 -2.61 4.34 -12.69
CA GLY A 87 -3.73 4.27 -13.63
C GLY A 87 -4.33 2.89 -13.77
N ALA A 88 -3.60 1.86 -13.37
CA ALA A 88 -4.03 0.47 -13.48
C ALA A 88 -4.60 -0.09 -12.19
N THR A 89 -4.65 0.68 -11.12
CA THR A 89 -5.16 0.22 -9.84
C THR A 89 -5.98 1.31 -9.17
N GLU A 90 -6.91 0.90 -8.31
CA GLU A 90 -7.67 1.85 -7.48
C GLU A 90 -7.09 2.00 -6.08
N LEU A 91 -6.01 1.30 -5.80
CA LEU A 91 -5.41 1.37 -4.48
C LEU A 91 -4.82 2.75 -4.21
N PRO A 92 -4.80 3.17 -2.93
CA PRO A 92 -4.29 4.50 -2.57
C PRO A 92 -2.77 4.59 -2.59
N LEU A 93 -2.08 3.47 -2.74
CA LEU A 93 -0.62 3.46 -2.69
C LEU A 93 -0.07 2.32 -3.54
N LEU A 94 1.21 2.46 -3.87
CA LEU A 94 1.99 1.41 -4.51
C LEU A 94 3.12 1.02 -3.57
N PRO A 95 3.30 -0.29 -3.31
CA PRO A 95 4.49 -0.72 -2.58
C PRO A 95 5.74 -0.50 -3.42
N VAL A 96 6.81 -0.05 -2.77
CA VAL A 96 8.11 0.14 -3.42
C VAL A 96 9.00 -1.01 -2.98
N ILE A 97 9.41 -1.82 -3.95
CA ILE A 97 10.13 -3.08 -3.70
C ILE A 97 11.53 -2.98 -4.28
N LYS A 98 12.51 -3.42 -3.50
CA LYS A 98 13.89 -3.56 -3.97
C LYS A 98 14.43 -4.90 -3.48
N ASP A 99 14.90 -5.72 -4.40
CA ASP A 99 15.47 -7.04 -4.09
C ASP A 99 14.52 -7.90 -3.25
N GLY A 100 13.23 -7.84 -3.58
CA GLY A 100 12.20 -8.61 -2.90
C GLY A 100 11.74 -8.06 -1.58
N ARG A 101 12.29 -6.93 -1.13
CA ARG A 101 11.97 -6.33 0.17
C ARG A 101 11.15 -5.07 -0.01
N LEU A 102 10.23 -4.86 0.91
CA LEU A 102 9.46 -3.62 0.94
C LEU A 102 10.33 -2.53 1.53
N VAL A 103 10.65 -1.52 0.73
CA VAL A 103 11.51 -0.42 1.17
C VAL A 103 10.75 0.88 1.38
N GLY A 104 9.51 0.95 0.91
CA GLY A 104 8.71 2.16 1.12
C GLY A 104 7.33 2.01 0.53
N LEU A 105 6.52 3.03 0.74
CA LEU A 105 5.18 3.13 0.16
C LEU A 105 5.10 4.44 -0.61
N LEU A 106 4.49 4.38 -1.79
CA LEU A 106 4.29 5.56 -2.61
C LEU A 106 2.80 5.85 -2.67
N TYR A 107 2.37 6.95 -2.08
CA TYR A 107 0.96 7.29 -2.00
C TYR A 107 0.50 8.04 -3.25
N ARG A 108 -0.68 7.69 -3.72
CA ARG A 108 -1.27 8.31 -4.91
C ARG A 108 -1.35 9.82 -4.78
N GLU A 109 -1.79 10.29 -3.63
CA GLU A 109 -1.94 11.73 -3.39
C GLU A 109 -0.62 12.48 -3.45
N SER A 110 0.46 11.84 -2.99
CA SER A 110 1.79 12.45 -3.05
C SER A 110 2.27 12.63 -4.48
N VAL A 111 2.01 11.63 -5.32
CA VAL A 111 2.42 11.70 -6.72
C VAL A 111 1.62 12.76 -7.46
N ILE A 112 0.31 12.79 -7.25
CA ILE A 112 -0.55 13.79 -7.89
C ILE A 112 -0.16 15.19 -7.44
N GLY A 113 0.11 15.38 -6.15
CA GLY A 113 0.53 16.67 -5.63
C GLY A 113 1.84 17.14 -6.24
N TYR A 114 2.78 16.20 -6.42
CA TYR A 114 4.05 16.52 -7.04
C TYR A 114 3.87 16.99 -8.49
N VAL A 115 3.05 16.29 -9.26
CA VAL A 115 2.78 16.67 -10.64
C VAL A 115 2.12 18.05 -10.71
N ARG A 116 1.14 18.30 -9.84
CA ARG A 116 0.48 19.60 -9.81
C ARG A 116 1.46 20.73 -9.48
N MET A 117 2.37 20.48 -8.56
CA MET A 117 3.35 21.48 -8.18
C MET A 117 4.29 21.79 -9.36
N GLN A 118 4.69 20.76 -10.09
CA GLN A 118 5.50 20.97 -11.29
C GLN A 118 4.78 21.83 -12.31
N GLU A 119 3.51 21.57 -12.52
CA GLU A 119 2.70 22.35 -13.45
C GLU A 119 2.57 23.80 -13.02
N MET A 120 2.36 24.02 -11.72
CA MET A 120 2.23 25.38 -11.19
C MET A 120 3.53 26.17 -11.32
N LEU A 121 4.66 25.50 -11.22
CA LEU A 121 5.97 26.17 -11.33
C LEU A 121 6.47 26.25 -12.76
N GLY A 122 5.75 25.67 -13.72
CA GLY A 122 6.18 25.64 -15.11
C GLY A 122 7.34 24.70 -15.36
N VAL A 123 7.61 23.76 -14.45
CA VAL A 123 8.68 22.78 -14.60
C VAL A 123 8.11 21.55 -15.26
N GLU A 124 8.78 21.07 -16.32
CA GLU A 124 8.33 19.86 -16.96
C GLU A 124 8.80 18.65 -16.19
N GLY A 125 7.91 17.65 -16.09
CA GLY A 125 8.16 16.50 -15.26
C GLY A 125 9.00 15.45 -15.93
N ARG A 126 10.13 15.81 -16.59
CA ARG A 126 10.91 14.80 -17.20
C ARG A 126 12.15 14.54 -16.51
N ARG A 127 12.52 13.52 -16.66
CA ARG A 127 13.59 12.99 -16.16
C ARG A 127 14.26 13.09 -15.35
#